data_c5cb613d59758fee3147b5631960a7c1
#
_entry.id   c5cb613d59758fee3147b5631960a7c1
#
_cell.length_a   1.000
_cell.length_b   1.000
_cell.length_c   1.000
_cell.angle_alpha   90.00
_cell.angle_beta   90.00
_cell.angle_gamma   90.00
#
_symmetry.space_group_name_H-M   'P 1'
#
loop_
_entity.id
_entity.type
_entity.pdbx_description
1 polymer ?
#
loop_
_entity_poly.entity_id
_entity_poly.type
_entity_poly.pdbx_seq_one_letter_code
_entity_poly.pdbx_strand_id
1 'polypeptide(L)'
;MRALNAIDHVFLMLETCKEPMHVSGLCIFEVPDGAGDDFLTKLVSDIEVTRTKPSFPFNQVLNKGLFWEPDGDFDVNHHFRHVALPKPGGTRELMNYISREHGLMLDRAKPLWEFHLIDGLAPAYDGGNARFALFLKIHHAMADGIAGMRLLQMSLSASKTEKMTAPFWSLSTKYRSQINAILPIHKPPLKIIKEQLATIYPVGRELVNSVKNHFGEKNPHFTSTFDAPKSILNQKISSSRQLSFVSFKKGRFAKIAEHFGATTNDVLLAICAGALREYLLAQDALPAKPLIAFVPISLRRDKSAMGNQLSFILTNLATHKSDPAERLLTIKASVDDGKQRFSRMNQAQVINYSLLTYGMAFANLSTGVMPTRQAFNLIISNVPGDNTPLYLNGARLTGIFPASVLLDGQALNITLTNYQDKIDFGITACQSALPHIEQLIELLEQELLVFEKLLPKE
;
A
#
# COMPACT_ATOMS: atom_id res chain seq x y z
N MET A 1 2.30 29.85 4.72
CA MET A 1 1.04 29.07 4.57
C MET A 1 0.92 28.57 3.14
N ARG A 2 0.58 27.30 2.94
CA ARG A 2 0.33 26.68 1.63
C ARG A 2 -1.07 26.07 1.66
N ALA A 3 -1.90 26.36 0.65
CA ALA A 3 -3.22 25.76 0.56
C ALA A 3 -3.11 24.23 0.35
N LEU A 4 -4.01 23.48 0.98
CA LEU A 4 -4.23 22.08 0.73
C LEU A 4 -4.63 21.87 -0.74
N ASN A 5 -4.18 20.80 -1.36
CA ASN A 5 -4.77 20.37 -2.63
C ASN A 5 -6.13 19.69 -2.37
N ALA A 6 -6.94 19.55 -3.42
CA ALA A 6 -8.27 18.97 -3.28
C ALA A 6 -8.28 17.52 -2.75
N ILE A 7 -7.27 16.73 -3.12
CA ILE A 7 -7.14 15.31 -2.70
C ILE A 7 -6.75 15.24 -1.23
N ASP A 8 -5.77 16.06 -0.78
CA ASP A 8 -5.34 16.11 0.63
C ASP A 8 -6.53 16.52 1.52
N HIS A 9 -7.33 17.48 1.02
CA HIS A 9 -8.52 17.94 1.75
C HIS A 9 -9.57 16.82 1.88
N VAL A 10 -9.78 16.02 0.84
CA VAL A 10 -10.69 14.86 0.89
C VAL A 10 -10.22 13.85 1.95
N PHE A 11 -8.94 13.49 2.00
CA PHE A 11 -8.43 12.58 3.03
C PHE A 11 -8.66 13.11 4.45
N LEU A 12 -8.44 14.41 4.67
CA LEU A 12 -8.65 15.01 5.98
C LEU A 12 -10.15 15.10 6.38
N MET A 13 -11.04 15.27 5.39
CA MET A 13 -12.49 15.26 5.62
C MET A 13 -13.04 13.87 5.90
N LEU A 14 -12.49 12.84 5.24
CA LEU A 14 -12.93 11.46 5.40
C LEU A 14 -12.45 10.84 6.69
N GLU A 15 -11.37 11.39 7.29
CA GLU A 15 -10.78 10.79 8.48
C GLU A 15 -11.72 10.84 9.68
N THR A 16 -11.97 9.68 10.25
CA THR A 16 -12.71 9.49 11.50
C THR A 16 -11.92 8.57 12.43
N CYS A 17 -12.32 8.45 13.70
CA CYS A 17 -11.72 7.48 14.62
C CYS A 17 -11.84 6.03 14.15
N LYS A 18 -12.80 5.72 13.28
CA LYS A 18 -12.95 4.39 12.68
C LYS A 18 -12.13 4.22 11.41
N GLU A 19 -11.83 5.31 10.74
CA GLU A 19 -11.19 5.38 9.44
C GLU A 19 -9.98 6.32 9.49
N PRO A 20 -8.92 5.97 10.23
CA PRO A 20 -7.68 6.74 10.18
C PRO A 20 -7.11 6.78 8.77
N MET A 21 -6.75 7.96 8.27
CA MET A 21 -6.31 8.17 6.89
C MET A 21 -4.78 8.24 6.77
N HIS A 22 -4.09 7.36 7.46
CA HIS A 22 -2.65 7.22 7.33
C HIS A 22 -2.28 5.87 6.72
N VAL A 23 -1.15 5.84 6.05
CA VAL A 23 -0.44 4.63 5.63
C VAL A 23 0.71 4.37 6.57
N SER A 24 1.14 3.12 6.65
CA SER A 24 2.26 2.72 7.48
C SER A 24 3.22 1.81 6.72
N GLY A 25 4.47 1.80 7.17
CA GLY A 25 5.49 0.87 6.71
C GLY A 25 6.21 0.27 7.90
N LEU A 26 6.27 -1.06 7.95
CA LEU A 26 7.08 -1.80 8.90
C LEU A 26 8.35 -2.27 8.20
N CYS A 27 9.52 -1.86 8.72
CA CYS A 27 10.83 -2.31 8.26
C CYS A 27 11.47 -3.14 9.34
N ILE A 28 11.91 -4.37 9.03
CA ILE A 28 12.60 -5.26 9.97
C ILE A 28 14.09 -5.26 9.66
N PHE A 29 14.90 -5.09 10.69
CA PHE A 29 16.35 -5.05 10.61
C PHE A 29 16.98 -6.16 11.44
N GLU A 30 18.10 -6.68 10.96
CA GLU A 30 19.01 -7.53 11.71
C GLU A 30 20.18 -6.68 12.23
N VAL A 31 20.48 -6.80 13.52
CA VAL A 31 21.62 -6.15 14.15
C VAL A 31 22.91 -6.72 13.54
N PRO A 32 23.96 -5.89 13.30
CA PRO A 32 25.19 -6.38 12.70
C PRO A 32 25.90 -7.44 13.55
N ASP A 33 26.57 -8.39 12.90
CA ASP A 33 27.43 -9.36 13.57
C ASP A 33 28.47 -8.64 14.44
N GLY A 34 28.64 -9.07 15.69
CA GLY A 34 29.60 -8.50 16.64
C GLY A 34 29.23 -7.12 17.19
N ALA A 35 28.01 -6.63 16.93
CA ALA A 35 27.51 -5.44 17.59
C ALA A 35 27.37 -5.68 19.10
N GLY A 36 27.77 -4.71 19.92
CA GLY A 36 27.57 -4.78 21.37
C GLY A 36 26.09 -4.67 21.76
N ASP A 37 25.78 -5.09 22.98
CA ASP A 37 24.43 -5.03 23.55
C ASP A 37 23.84 -3.60 23.58
N ASP A 38 24.69 -2.61 23.47
CA ASP A 38 24.35 -1.18 23.45
C ASP A 38 24.02 -0.63 22.06
N PHE A 39 24.00 -1.47 21.01
CA PHE A 39 23.77 -1.02 19.62
C PHE A 39 22.48 -0.22 19.47
N LEU A 40 21.37 -0.74 19.97
CA LEU A 40 20.06 -0.05 19.87
C LEU A 40 20.01 1.21 20.74
N THR A 41 20.61 1.18 21.91
CA THR A 41 20.71 2.35 22.80
C THR A 41 21.48 3.49 22.10
N LYS A 42 22.58 3.16 21.40
CA LYS A 42 23.33 4.13 20.61
C LYS A 42 22.52 4.64 19.42
N LEU A 43 21.82 3.76 18.72
CA LEU A 43 20.96 4.14 17.58
C LEU A 43 19.84 5.11 18.02
N VAL A 44 19.18 4.84 19.15
CA VAL A 44 18.17 5.72 19.75
C VAL A 44 18.80 7.06 20.10
N SER A 45 19.94 7.05 20.80
CA SER A 45 20.66 8.28 21.16
C SER A 45 21.04 9.08 19.90
N ASP A 46 21.55 8.44 18.85
CA ASP A 46 21.89 9.09 17.59
C ASP A 46 20.65 9.78 16.95
N ILE A 47 19.48 9.14 17.01
CA ILE A 47 18.22 9.69 16.51
C ILE A 47 17.75 10.87 17.37
N GLU A 48 17.82 10.76 18.69
CA GLU A 48 17.39 11.82 19.63
C GLU A 48 18.34 13.02 19.64
N VAL A 49 19.65 12.77 19.60
CA VAL A 49 20.68 13.83 19.57
C VAL A 49 20.67 14.57 18.24
N THR A 50 20.32 13.88 17.16
CA THR A 50 20.15 14.52 15.86
C THR A 50 18.90 15.43 15.84
N ARG A 51 18.66 16.26 16.83
CA ARG A 51 17.54 17.23 16.95
C ARG A 51 17.40 18.12 15.70
N THR A 52 17.64 17.56 14.54
CA THR A 52 17.48 18.20 13.24
C THR A 52 16.02 18.50 13.04
N LYS A 53 15.73 19.79 12.97
CA LYS A 53 14.38 20.26 12.66
C LYS A 53 13.88 19.56 11.40
N PRO A 54 12.66 19.07 11.41
CA PRO A 54 12.11 18.41 10.23
C PRO A 54 12.08 19.38 9.05
N SER A 55 12.33 18.84 7.88
CA SER A 55 12.19 19.56 6.61
C SER A 55 10.77 19.35 6.05
N PHE A 56 10.38 20.19 5.09
CA PHE A 56 9.12 20.00 4.35
C PHE A 56 9.07 18.58 3.72
N PRO A 57 7.94 17.83 3.83
CA PRO A 57 6.64 18.22 4.42
C PRO A 57 6.50 17.92 5.93
N PHE A 58 7.49 17.29 6.57
CA PHE A 58 7.40 16.76 7.94
C PHE A 58 7.37 17.83 9.04
N ASN A 59 7.63 19.08 8.69
CA ASN A 59 7.52 20.24 9.59
C ASN A 59 6.20 21.00 9.40
N GLN A 60 5.20 20.45 8.74
CA GLN A 60 3.96 21.16 8.45
C GLN A 60 2.82 20.70 9.36
N VAL A 61 2.12 21.66 9.95
CA VAL A 61 0.87 21.44 10.70
C VAL A 61 -0.33 22.00 9.94
N LEU A 62 -1.51 21.52 10.29
CA LEU A 62 -2.76 22.01 9.74
C LEU A 62 -3.22 23.30 10.43
N ASN A 63 -3.37 24.39 9.67
CA ASN A 63 -4.01 25.60 10.14
C ASN A 63 -5.46 25.67 9.64
N LYS A 64 -6.41 25.70 10.60
CA LYS A 64 -7.87 25.74 10.36
C LYS A 64 -8.39 24.66 9.38
N GLY A 65 -7.64 23.57 9.20
CA GLY A 65 -7.99 22.49 8.28
C GLY A 65 -7.92 22.83 6.78
N LEU A 66 -7.39 24.00 6.41
CA LEU A 66 -7.36 24.51 5.03
C LEU A 66 -5.96 24.76 4.50
N PHE A 67 -5.00 24.97 5.39
CA PHE A 67 -3.63 25.35 5.01
C PHE A 67 -2.60 24.53 5.77
N TRP A 68 -1.47 24.30 5.11
CA TRP A 68 -0.24 23.85 5.74
C TRP A 68 0.59 25.04 6.16
N GLU A 69 1.11 25.02 7.38
CA GLU A 69 2.07 26.00 7.88
C GLU A 69 3.21 25.32 8.63
N PRO A 70 4.41 25.93 8.68
CA PRO A 70 5.50 25.38 9.47
C PRO A 70 5.12 25.30 10.95
N ASP A 71 5.43 24.14 11.56
CA ASP A 71 5.31 23.96 13.01
C ASP A 71 6.39 24.79 13.71
N GLY A 72 5.96 25.74 14.52
CA GLY A 72 6.86 26.59 15.33
C GLY A 72 7.32 25.92 16.63
N ASP A 73 6.62 24.85 17.04
CA ASP A 73 6.81 24.17 18.33
C ASP A 73 7.02 22.68 18.14
N PHE A 74 7.92 22.34 17.20
CA PHE A 74 8.24 20.95 16.91
C PHE A 74 8.96 20.27 18.08
N ASP A 75 8.36 19.17 18.58
CA ASP A 75 8.95 18.28 19.56
C ASP A 75 9.13 16.88 18.97
N VAL A 76 10.38 16.44 18.85
CA VAL A 76 10.71 15.10 18.33
C VAL A 76 10.12 13.98 19.19
N ASN A 77 9.97 14.18 20.50
CA ASN A 77 9.44 13.17 21.41
C ASN A 77 7.96 12.89 21.17
N HIS A 78 7.23 13.81 20.51
CA HIS A 78 5.87 13.54 20.07
C HIS A 78 5.85 12.56 18.88
N HIS A 79 6.85 12.64 18.01
CA HIS A 79 6.90 11.92 16.74
C HIS A 79 7.72 10.63 16.79
N PHE A 80 8.76 10.60 17.59
CA PHE A 80 9.64 9.46 17.76
C PHE A 80 9.33 8.70 19.05
N ARG A 81 9.13 7.40 18.94
CA ARG A 81 8.88 6.52 20.09
C ARG A 81 9.83 5.34 20.07
N HIS A 82 10.51 5.11 21.19
CA HIS A 82 11.26 3.90 21.45
C HIS A 82 10.39 2.94 22.30
N VAL A 83 10.17 1.73 21.81
CA VAL A 83 9.26 0.76 22.42
C VAL A 83 9.92 -0.61 22.46
N ALA A 84 9.85 -1.29 23.60
CA ALA A 84 10.29 -2.67 23.76
C ALA A 84 9.08 -3.63 23.67
N LEU A 85 9.21 -4.71 22.89
CA LEU A 85 8.19 -5.75 22.84
C LEU A 85 8.21 -6.58 24.12
N PRO A 86 7.03 -7.03 24.61
CA PRO A 86 6.99 -8.02 25.68
C PRO A 86 7.59 -9.35 25.22
N LYS A 87 8.22 -10.07 26.14
CA LYS A 87 8.76 -11.41 25.84
C LYS A 87 7.63 -12.35 25.41
N PRO A 88 7.86 -13.27 24.43
CA PRO A 88 9.15 -13.62 23.83
C PRO A 88 9.61 -12.67 22.73
N GLY A 89 8.88 -11.63 22.35
CA GLY A 89 9.25 -10.70 21.27
C GLY A 89 9.07 -11.30 19.87
N GLY A 90 8.15 -12.23 19.71
CA GLY A 90 7.88 -12.89 18.44
C GLY A 90 7.06 -12.05 17.48
N THR A 91 6.75 -12.65 16.34
CA THR A 91 5.90 -12.04 15.31
C THR A 91 4.54 -11.64 15.86
N ARG A 92 3.95 -12.43 16.76
CA ARG A 92 2.64 -12.14 17.37
C ARG A 92 2.65 -10.86 18.19
N GLU A 93 3.65 -10.66 19.04
CA GLU A 93 3.79 -9.47 19.88
C GLU A 93 3.98 -8.22 19.01
N LEU A 94 4.81 -8.32 17.95
CA LEU A 94 5.00 -7.25 16.98
C LEU A 94 3.69 -6.92 16.28
N MET A 95 2.98 -7.93 15.74
CA MET A 95 1.71 -7.73 15.04
C MET A 95 0.66 -7.07 15.93
N ASN A 96 0.54 -7.50 17.18
CA ASN A 96 -0.40 -6.93 18.15
C ASN A 96 -0.10 -5.44 18.40
N TYR A 97 1.18 -5.10 18.57
CA TYR A 97 1.61 -3.71 18.77
C TYR A 97 1.26 -2.83 17.59
N ILE A 98 1.74 -3.18 16.39
CA ILE A 98 1.53 -2.35 15.20
C ILE A 98 0.08 -2.31 14.73
N SER A 99 -0.71 -3.37 14.96
CA SER A 99 -2.14 -3.39 14.68
C SER A 99 -2.88 -2.34 15.51
N ARG A 100 -2.55 -2.26 16.80
CA ARG A 100 -3.10 -1.24 17.70
C ARG A 100 -2.69 0.16 17.25
N GLU A 101 -1.41 0.39 17.01
CA GLU A 101 -0.89 1.70 16.61
C GLU A 101 -1.44 2.14 15.25
N HIS A 102 -1.63 1.21 14.31
CA HIS A 102 -2.25 1.51 13.01
C HIS A 102 -3.75 1.83 13.13
N GLY A 103 -4.42 1.38 14.19
CA GLY A 103 -5.81 1.74 14.48
C GLY A 103 -6.02 3.14 15.07
N LEU A 104 -4.95 3.79 15.53
CA LEU A 104 -5.01 5.09 16.20
C LEU A 104 -4.78 6.24 15.21
N MET A 105 -5.59 7.29 15.30
CA MET A 105 -5.41 8.52 14.51
C MET A 105 -4.11 9.23 14.91
N LEU A 106 -3.55 9.98 13.97
CA LEU A 106 -2.49 10.95 14.23
C LEU A 106 -3.09 12.24 14.83
N ASP A 107 -2.32 12.89 15.70
CA ASP A 107 -2.74 14.16 16.29
C ASP A 107 -2.72 15.28 15.26
N ARG A 108 -3.90 15.85 14.95
CA ARG A 108 -4.04 16.92 13.96
C ARG A 108 -3.46 18.27 14.40
N ALA A 109 -3.14 18.43 15.68
CA ALA A 109 -2.46 19.62 16.20
C ALA A 109 -0.93 19.59 15.98
N LYS A 110 -0.41 18.48 15.46
CA LYS A 110 1.02 18.25 15.17
C LYS A 110 1.22 17.86 13.71
N PRO A 111 2.46 17.87 13.18
CA PRO A 111 2.78 17.25 11.90
C PRO A 111 2.30 15.80 11.84
N LEU A 112 1.60 15.44 10.76
CA LEU A 112 0.81 14.20 10.70
C LEU A 112 1.66 12.97 10.38
N TRP A 113 2.62 12.64 11.24
CA TRP A 113 3.47 11.46 11.14
C TRP A 113 3.97 10.99 12.50
N GLU A 114 4.25 9.71 12.64
CA GLU A 114 4.88 9.08 13.80
C GLU A 114 5.90 8.04 13.34
N PHE A 115 6.94 7.86 14.11
CA PHE A 115 8.02 6.92 13.84
C PHE A 115 8.37 6.15 15.11
N HIS A 116 8.24 4.82 15.07
CA HIS A 116 8.49 3.95 16.23
C HIS A 116 9.71 3.09 15.95
N LEU A 117 10.70 3.11 16.82
CA LEU A 117 11.74 2.10 16.92
C LEU A 117 11.25 1.05 17.91
N ILE A 118 11.15 -0.18 17.47
CA ILE A 118 10.62 -1.31 18.24
C ILE A 118 11.76 -2.29 18.47
N ASP A 119 12.19 -2.44 19.70
CA ASP A 119 13.22 -3.39 20.11
C ASP A 119 12.65 -4.66 20.73
N GLY A 120 13.53 -5.58 21.15
CA GLY A 120 13.14 -6.84 21.75
C GLY A 120 12.51 -7.83 20.78
N LEU A 121 12.68 -7.65 19.47
CA LEU A 121 12.22 -8.60 18.49
C LEU A 121 13.12 -9.84 18.46
N ALA A 122 12.53 -11.02 18.64
CA ALA A 122 13.26 -12.28 18.64
C ALA A 122 14.02 -12.53 17.32
N PRO A 123 15.16 -13.22 17.33
CA PRO A 123 15.84 -13.64 16.11
C PRO A 123 14.92 -14.37 15.14
N ALA A 124 15.27 -14.36 13.84
CA ALA A 124 14.47 -15.04 12.81
C ALA A 124 14.51 -16.58 12.96
N TYR A 125 15.58 -17.10 13.54
CA TYR A 125 15.83 -18.52 13.84
C TYR A 125 16.78 -18.63 15.03
N ASP A 126 16.84 -19.80 15.63
CA ASP A 126 17.71 -20.05 16.78
C ASP A 126 19.19 -19.83 16.42
N GLY A 127 19.87 -19.02 17.22
CA GLY A 127 21.24 -18.58 16.95
C GLY A 127 21.41 -17.47 15.92
N GLY A 128 20.30 -16.93 15.37
CA GLY A 128 20.34 -15.75 14.50
C GLY A 128 20.61 -14.46 15.26
N ASN A 129 20.89 -13.39 14.52
CA ASN A 129 21.13 -12.07 15.08
C ASN A 129 19.88 -11.47 15.73
N ALA A 130 20.07 -10.65 16.73
CA ALA A 130 19.00 -9.83 17.31
C ALA A 130 18.34 -8.97 16.21
N ARG A 131 17.06 -8.72 16.34
CA ARG A 131 16.30 -7.92 15.38
C ARG A 131 15.61 -6.77 16.09
N PHE A 132 15.35 -5.73 15.32
CA PHE A 132 14.46 -4.64 15.70
C PHE A 132 13.64 -4.22 14.50
N ALA A 133 12.61 -3.43 14.75
CA ALA A 133 11.76 -2.93 13.68
C ALA A 133 11.62 -1.40 13.73
N LEU A 134 11.42 -0.80 12.57
CA LEU A 134 10.98 0.57 12.43
C LEU A 134 9.56 0.56 11.89
N PHE A 135 8.66 1.27 12.55
CA PHE A 135 7.28 1.44 12.13
C PHE A 135 6.99 2.91 11.89
N LEU A 136 6.71 3.26 10.64
CA LEU A 136 6.44 4.63 10.20
C LEU A 136 4.95 4.77 9.88
N LYS A 137 4.30 5.80 10.44
CA LYS A 137 2.94 6.23 10.09
C LYS A 137 2.99 7.60 9.46
N ILE A 138 2.36 7.78 8.31
CA ILE A 138 2.25 9.08 7.64
C ILE A 138 0.81 9.26 7.12
N HIS A 139 0.20 10.40 7.42
CA HIS A 139 -1.11 10.72 6.90
C HIS A 139 -1.11 10.87 5.38
N HIS A 140 -2.13 10.34 4.70
CA HIS A 140 -2.22 10.34 3.24
C HIS A 140 -2.22 11.75 2.63
N ALA A 141 -2.67 12.77 3.39
CA ALA A 141 -2.59 14.17 2.97
C ALA A 141 -1.16 14.74 2.95
N MET A 142 -0.18 14.11 3.66
CA MET A 142 1.22 14.53 3.64
C MET A 142 2.01 13.83 2.54
N ALA A 143 1.82 12.52 2.43
CA ALA A 143 2.51 11.68 1.44
C ALA A 143 1.67 10.43 1.14
N ASP A 144 1.69 9.97 -0.10
CA ASP A 144 1.15 8.65 -0.42
C ASP A 144 2.10 7.54 0.06
N GLY A 145 1.61 6.29 0.11
CA GLY A 145 2.39 5.15 0.61
C GLY A 145 3.71 4.93 -0.15
N ILE A 146 3.74 5.23 -1.46
CA ILE A 146 4.96 5.11 -2.29
C ILE A 146 5.95 6.19 -1.89
N ALA A 147 5.49 7.42 -1.72
CA ALA A 147 6.33 8.54 -1.31
C ALA A 147 6.91 8.31 0.09
N GLY A 148 6.10 7.87 1.05
CA GLY A 148 6.54 7.54 2.41
C GLY A 148 7.62 6.46 2.44
N MET A 149 7.43 5.38 1.71
CA MET A 149 8.41 4.30 1.59
C MET A 149 9.72 4.74 0.93
N ARG A 150 9.64 5.55 -0.12
CA ARG A 150 10.84 6.10 -0.77
C ARG A 150 11.62 7.04 0.14
N LEU A 151 10.93 7.88 0.90
CA LEU A 151 11.57 8.77 1.87
C LEU A 151 12.30 7.98 2.95
N LEU A 152 11.69 6.90 3.46
CA LEU A 152 12.36 6.01 4.40
C LEU A 152 13.59 5.34 3.77
N GLN A 153 13.47 4.79 2.57
CA GLN A 153 14.59 4.18 1.85
C GLN A 153 15.74 5.16 1.60
N MET A 154 15.43 6.44 1.31
CA MET A 154 16.45 7.49 1.13
C MET A 154 17.22 7.83 2.42
N SER A 155 16.68 7.50 3.59
CA SER A 155 17.39 7.65 4.89
C SER A 155 18.30 6.46 5.23
N LEU A 156 18.22 5.39 4.45
CA LEU A 156 19.04 4.19 4.59
C LEU A 156 20.25 4.26 3.64
N SER A 157 21.29 3.49 3.96
CA SER A 157 22.50 3.42 3.14
C SER A 157 22.59 2.10 2.38
N ALA A 158 23.19 2.10 1.20
CA ALA A 158 23.61 0.89 0.49
C ALA A 158 24.91 0.28 1.09
N SER A 159 25.60 0.97 1.99
CA SER A 159 26.84 0.54 2.61
C SER A 159 26.63 0.14 4.07
N LYS A 160 27.21 -1.02 4.47
CA LYS A 160 27.20 -1.49 5.86
C LYS A 160 27.96 -0.59 6.82
N THR A 161 28.95 0.17 6.33
CA THR A 161 29.85 0.98 7.17
C THR A 161 29.42 2.43 7.31
N GLU A 162 28.46 2.86 6.50
CA GLU A 162 27.94 4.22 6.52
C GLU A 162 26.94 4.38 7.65
N LYS A 163 27.15 5.43 8.47
CA LYS A 163 26.19 5.81 9.51
C LYS A 163 25.11 6.71 8.93
N MET A 164 23.91 6.63 9.49
CA MET A 164 22.84 7.55 9.17
C MET A 164 23.27 8.99 9.47
N THR A 165 23.29 9.80 8.42
CA THR A 165 23.67 11.22 8.56
C THR A 165 22.50 12.11 8.91
N ALA A 166 21.27 11.69 8.56
CA ALA A 166 20.05 12.42 8.86
C ALA A 166 18.84 11.48 8.80
N PRO A 167 17.91 11.58 9.76
CA PRO A 167 16.65 10.84 9.70
C PRO A 167 15.79 11.33 8.54
N PHE A 168 14.83 10.48 8.08
CA PHE A 168 13.99 10.76 6.89
C PHE A 168 13.23 12.09 6.97
N TRP A 169 12.88 12.54 8.16
CA TRP A 169 12.16 13.81 8.35
C TRP A 169 13.04 15.05 8.20
N SER A 170 14.35 14.90 8.18
CA SER A 170 15.35 15.98 8.04
C SER A 170 16.25 15.83 6.83
N LEU A 171 15.85 15.03 5.84
CA LEU A 171 16.60 14.85 4.60
C LEU A 171 16.94 16.22 3.98
N SER A 172 18.24 16.44 3.76
CA SER A 172 18.78 17.74 3.36
C SER A 172 18.32 18.19 1.96
N THR A 173 18.56 19.46 1.65
CA THR A 173 18.33 20.06 0.32
C THR A 173 18.99 19.27 -0.83
N LYS A 174 19.98 18.42 -0.55
CA LYS A 174 20.61 17.51 -1.51
C LYS A 174 19.58 16.56 -2.16
N TYR A 175 18.56 16.15 -1.42
CA TYR A 175 17.48 15.28 -1.90
C TYR A 175 16.22 16.05 -2.33
N ARG A 176 16.24 17.39 -2.24
CA ARG A 176 15.07 18.23 -2.51
C ARG A 176 14.50 18.05 -3.91
N SER A 177 15.34 17.88 -4.92
CA SER A 177 14.89 17.60 -6.30
C SER A 177 14.20 16.23 -6.41
N GLN A 178 14.71 15.21 -5.71
CA GLN A 178 14.11 13.87 -5.67
C GLN A 178 12.82 13.87 -4.85
N ILE A 179 12.80 14.57 -3.71
CA ILE A 179 11.60 14.75 -2.88
C ILE A 179 10.52 15.51 -3.66
N ASN A 180 10.88 16.58 -4.37
CA ASN A 180 9.94 17.31 -5.21
C ASN A 180 9.41 16.49 -6.41
N ALA A 181 10.18 15.50 -6.88
CA ALA A 181 9.72 14.57 -7.91
C ALA A 181 8.75 13.50 -7.37
N ILE A 182 8.81 13.22 -6.06
CA ILE A 182 7.93 12.28 -5.37
C ILE A 182 6.63 12.96 -4.93
N LEU A 183 6.71 14.22 -4.50
CA LEU A 183 5.57 15.00 -4.03
C LEU A 183 4.80 15.65 -5.20
N PRO A 184 3.46 15.76 -5.12
CA PRO A 184 2.66 16.33 -6.20
C PRO A 184 3.01 17.80 -6.48
N ILE A 185 3.35 18.10 -7.74
CA ILE A 185 3.65 19.46 -8.23
C ILE A 185 2.35 20.14 -8.67
N HIS A 186 2.10 21.37 -8.20
CA HIS A 186 0.99 22.19 -8.64
C HIS A 186 1.22 22.69 -10.06
N LYS A 187 0.32 22.32 -11.00
CA LYS A 187 0.28 22.90 -12.36
C LYS A 187 -0.52 24.21 -12.36
N PRO A 188 -0.16 25.19 -13.23
CA PRO A 188 -0.95 26.43 -13.35
C PRO A 188 -2.38 26.14 -13.82
N PRO A 189 -3.41 26.84 -13.25
CA PRO A 189 -4.82 26.52 -13.50
C PRO A 189 -5.27 26.60 -14.98
N LEU A 190 -4.72 27.54 -15.76
CA LEU A 190 -5.04 27.66 -17.20
C LEU A 190 -4.61 26.46 -18.06
N LYS A 191 -3.50 25.82 -17.70
CA LYS A 191 -3.03 24.60 -18.39
C LYS A 191 -3.94 23.41 -18.08
N ILE A 192 -4.44 23.35 -16.86
CA ILE A 192 -5.41 22.32 -16.40
C ILE A 192 -6.71 22.43 -17.18
N ILE A 193 -7.27 23.66 -17.35
CA ILE A 193 -8.54 23.88 -18.07
C ILE A 193 -8.42 23.46 -19.54
N LYS A 194 -7.32 23.82 -20.21
CA LYS A 194 -7.10 23.45 -21.62
C LYS A 194 -6.90 21.94 -21.80
N GLU A 195 -6.19 21.30 -20.88
CA GLU A 195 -6.03 19.85 -20.86
C GLU A 195 -7.37 19.13 -20.58
N GLN A 196 -8.23 19.66 -19.69
CA GLN A 196 -9.55 19.10 -19.41
C GLN A 196 -10.54 19.20 -20.56
N LEU A 197 -10.61 20.32 -21.26
CA LEU A 197 -11.47 20.46 -22.44
C LEU A 197 -11.14 19.46 -23.55
N ALA A 198 -9.85 19.14 -23.74
CA ALA A 198 -9.41 18.16 -24.71
C ALA A 198 -9.76 16.70 -24.33
N THR A 199 -10.28 16.45 -23.13
CA THR A 199 -10.62 15.09 -22.65
C THR A 199 -12.09 14.73 -22.87
N ILE A 200 -12.97 15.70 -23.14
CA ILE A 200 -14.44 15.49 -23.17
C ILE A 200 -14.83 14.41 -24.15
N TYR A 201 -14.35 14.47 -25.39
CA TYR A 201 -14.73 13.51 -26.43
C TYR A 201 -14.15 12.11 -26.20
N PRO A 202 -12.83 11.91 -25.94
CA PRO A 202 -12.27 10.58 -25.69
C PRO A 202 -12.87 9.90 -24.44
N VAL A 203 -13.08 10.66 -23.37
CA VAL A 203 -13.67 10.14 -22.12
C VAL A 203 -15.14 9.78 -22.34
N GLY A 204 -15.90 10.63 -23.03
CA GLY A 204 -17.30 10.37 -23.39
C GLY A 204 -17.44 9.09 -24.22
N ARG A 205 -16.58 8.88 -25.19
CA ARG A 205 -16.57 7.66 -26.02
C ARG A 205 -16.32 6.39 -25.16
N GLU A 206 -15.37 6.43 -24.24
CA GLU A 206 -15.07 5.28 -23.38
C GLU A 206 -16.17 5.02 -22.34
N LEU A 207 -16.86 6.05 -21.87
CA LEU A 207 -18.04 5.88 -21.03
C LEU A 207 -19.19 5.21 -21.80
N VAL A 208 -19.44 5.64 -23.04
CA VAL A 208 -20.44 5.00 -23.91
C VAL A 208 -20.07 3.54 -24.20
N ASN A 209 -18.78 3.26 -24.46
CA ASN A 209 -18.29 1.88 -24.63
C ASN A 209 -18.46 1.06 -23.34
N SER A 210 -18.22 1.64 -22.17
CA SER A 210 -18.43 0.98 -20.89
C SER A 210 -19.90 0.63 -20.64
N VAL A 211 -20.81 1.55 -20.98
CA VAL A 211 -22.27 1.30 -20.91
C VAL A 211 -22.70 0.25 -21.93
N LYS A 212 -22.20 0.32 -23.17
CA LYS A 212 -22.49 -0.70 -24.20
C LYS A 212 -21.99 -2.07 -23.79
N ASN A 213 -20.78 -2.18 -23.22
CA ASN A 213 -20.24 -3.44 -22.74
C ASN A 213 -20.99 -4.00 -21.53
N HIS A 214 -21.62 -3.14 -20.71
CA HIS A 214 -22.44 -3.60 -19.59
C HIS A 214 -23.83 -4.11 -20.03
N PHE A 215 -24.47 -3.44 -21.01
CA PHE A 215 -25.84 -3.73 -21.43
C PHE A 215 -25.95 -4.43 -22.80
N GLY A 216 -24.87 -4.54 -23.58
CA GLY A 216 -24.83 -5.09 -24.94
C GLY A 216 -24.05 -6.41 -25.07
N GLU A 217 -23.39 -6.61 -26.22
CA GLU A 217 -22.45 -7.72 -26.43
C GLU A 217 -21.28 -7.61 -25.42
N LYS A 218 -21.28 -8.46 -24.42
CA LYS A 218 -20.33 -8.42 -23.31
C LYS A 218 -18.95 -8.84 -23.80
N ASN A 219 -18.00 -7.92 -23.76
CA ASN A 219 -16.60 -8.32 -23.68
C ASN A 219 -16.43 -9.12 -22.36
N PRO A 220 -16.14 -10.42 -22.41
CA PRO A 220 -16.08 -11.28 -21.23
C PRO A 220 -14.93 -10.88 -20.27
N HIS A 221 -13.99 -10.07 -20.75
CA HIS A 221 -12.82 -9.61 -19.97
C HIS A 221 -13.00 -8.21 -19.37
N PHE A 222 -14.08 -7.51 -19.78
CA PHE A 222 -14.41 -6.19 -19.25
C PHE A 222 -14.97 -6.30 -17.82
N THR A 223 -14.41 -5.53 -16.90
CA THR A 223 -14.91 -5.43 -15.51
C THR A 223 -15.49 -4.04 -15.27
N SER A 224 -16.76 -4.00 -14.90
CA SER A 224 -17.52 -2.79 -14.61
C SER A 224 -17.59 -2.50 -13.11
N THR A 225 -17.92 -1.25 -12.75
CA THR A 225 -18.21 -0.83 -11.37
C THR A 225 -19.49 -1.47 -10.77
N PHE A 226 -20.24 -2.23 -11.58
CA PHE A 226 -21.48 -2.92 -11.15
C PHE A 226 -21.29 -4.44 -10.99
N ASP A 227 -20.07 -4.96 -11.23
CA ASP A 227 -19.82 -6.40 -11.24
C ASP A 227 -19.46 -6.94 -9.86
N ALA A 228 -19.04 -6.09 -8.93
CA ALA A 228 -18.64 -6.52 -7.59
C ALA A 228 -19.84 -7.15 -6.84
N PRO A 229 -19.72 -8.40 -6.38
CA PRO A 229 -20.75 -9.06 -5.60
C PRO A 229 -20.80 -8.49 -4.17
N LYS A 230 -21.93 -8.73 -3.49
CA LYS A 230 -21.95 -8.55 -2.03
C LYS A 230 -21.00 -9.55 -1.39
N SER A 231 -20.17 -9.09 -0.46
CA SER A 231 -19.18 -9.90 0.23
C SER A 231 -19.04 -9.44 1.69
N ILE A 232 -18.57 -10.33 2.56
CA ILE A 232 -18.18 -9.97 3.92
C ILE A 232 -17.00 -8.98 3.93
N LEU A 233 -16.26 -8.85 2.82
CA LEU A 233 -15.21 -7.84 2.67
C LEU A 233 -15.77 -6.41 2.57
N ASN A 234 -17.06 -6.25 2.30
CA ASN A 234 -17.73 -4.96 2.10
C ASN A 234 -18.70 -4.66 3.26
N GLN A 235 -18.22 -4.77 4.48
CA GLN A 235 -18.95 -4.43 5.69
C GLN A 235 -18.52 -3.08 6.24
N LYS A 236 -19.33 -2.53 7.15
CA LYS A 236 -18.90 -1.40 8.00
C LYS A 236 -17.74 -1.84 8.87
N ILE A 237 -16.79 -0.93 9.03
CA ILE A 237 -15.58 -1.18 9.82
C ILE A 237 -15.66 -0.51 11.20
N SER A 238 -14.83 -0.98 12.11
CA SER A 238 -14.53 -0.34 13.41
C SER A 238 -13.11 0.24 13.38
N SER A 239 -12.67 0.85 14.47
CA SER A 239 -11.28 1.28 14.64
C SER A 239 -10.29 0.12 14.82
N SER A 240 -10.79 -1.09 15.12
CA SER A 240 -9.93 -2.25 15.36
C SER A 240 -9.26 -2.73 14.06
N ARG A 241 -7.93 -2.73 14.05
CA ARG A 241 -7.11 -3.20 12.92
C ARG A 241 -6.41 -4.49 13.29
N GLN A 242 -6.26 -5.34 12.29
CA GLN A 242 -5.39 -6.50 12.34
C GLN A 242 -4.44 -6.43 11.16
N LEU A 243 -3.16 -6.39 11.47
CA LEU A 243 -2.08 -6.42 10.47
C LEU A 243 -1.45 -7.81 10.46
N SER A 244 -1.14 -8.29 9.27
CA SER A 244 -0.43 -9.56 9.07
C SER A 244 0.59 -9.41 7.96
N PHE A 245 1.76 -10.04 8.12
CA PHE A 245 2.88 -9.88 7.20
C PHE A 245 3.53 -11.20 6.87
N VAL A 246 3.94 -11.35 5.61
CA VAL A 246 4.68 -12.51 5.14
C VAL A 246 5.59 -12.13 3.98
N SER A 247 6.74 -12.80 3.87
CA SER A 247 7.68 -12.64 2.76
C SER A 247 7.80 -13.94 1.97
N PHE A 248 7.78 -13.84 0.66
CA PHE A 248 8.03 -14.95 -0.26
C PHE A 248 9.21 -14.65 -1.17
N LYS A 249 9.94 -15.68 -1.61
CA LYS A 249 10.99 -15.54 -2.61
C LYS A 249 10.38 -15.19 -3.96
N LYS A 250 10.84 -14.08 -4.56
CA LYS A 250 10.35 -13.56 -5.84
C LYS A 250 10.50 -14.57 -7.00
N GLY A 251 11.55 -15.40 -6.96
CA GLY A 251 11.78 -16.43 -7.97
C GLY A 251 10.66 -17.48 -8.09
N ARG A 252 9.92 -17.75 -7.00
CA ARG A 252 8.77 -18.67 -7.02
C ARG A 252 7.67 -18.15 -7.96
N PHE A 253 7.34 -16.87 -7.86
CA PHE A 253 6.33 -16.21 -8.71
C PHE A 253 6.81 -16.07 -10.15
N ALA A 254 8.10 -15.80 -10.37
CA ALA A 254 8.67 -15.67 -11.70
C ALA A 254 8.61 -16.97 -12.50
N LYS A 255 8.92 -18.12 -11.89
CA LYS A 255 8.79 -19.45 -12.52
C LYS A 255 7.34 -19.73 -12.97
N ILE A 256 6.36 -19.42 -12.12
CA ILE A 256 4.94 -19.58 -12.45
C ILE A 256 4.55 -18.64 -13.61
N ALA A 257 4.96 -17.37 -13.52
CA ALA A 257 4.67 -16.36 -14.54
C ALA A 257 5.22 -16.79 -15.93
N GLU A 258 6.44 -17.30 -15.98
CA GLU A 258 7.07 -17.80 -17.18
C GLU A 258 6.30 -19.00 -17.78
N HIS A 259 5.94 -19.98 -16.94
CA HIS A 259 5.21 -21.17 -17.38
C HIS A 259 3.85 -20.84 -18.00
N PHE A 260 3.10 -19.92 -17.42
CA PHE A 260 1.77 -19.52 -17.89
C PHE A 260 1.76 -18.36 -18.90
N GLY A 261 2.93 -17.85 -19.30
CA GLY A 261 3.01 -16.66 -20.17
C GLY A 261 2.33 -15.44 -19.55
N ALA A 262 2.40 -15.31 -18.22
CA ALA A 262 1.78 -14.25 -17.44
C ALA A 262 2.85 -13.29 -16.88
N THR A 263 2.43 -12.14 -16.34
CA THR A 263 3.34 -11.29 -15.56
C THR A 263 3.39 -11.74 -14.11
N THR A 264 4.47 -11.41 -13.40
CA THR A 264 4.54 -11.64 -11.94
C THR A 264 3.35 -11.02 -11.21
N ASN A 265 2.85 -9.88 -11.68
CA ASN A 265 1.68 -9.22 -11.07
C ASN A 265 0.39 -10.03 -11.27
N ASP A 266 0.21 -10.67 -12.42
CA ASP A 266 -0.96 -11.53 -12.67
C ASP A 266 -0.93 -12.75 -11.75
N VAL A 267 0.25 -13.33 -11.54
CA VAL A 267 0.46 -14.45 -10.60
C VAL A 267 0.18 -14.02 -9.16
N LEU A 268 0.66 -12.83 -8.74
CA LEU A 268 0.37 -12.28 -7.41
C LEU A 268 -1.13 -12.13 -7.18
N LEU A 269 -1.85 -11.57 -8.16
CA LEU A 269 -3.31 -11.46 -8.10
C LEU A 269 -4.00 -12.82 -8.04
N ALA A 270 -3.51 -13.81 -8.79
CA ALA A 270 -4.07 -15.15 -8.80
C ALA A 270 -3.88 -15.88 -7.47
N ILE A 271 -2.72 -15.73 -6.84
CA ILE A 271 -2.43 -16.27 -5.50
C ILE A 271 -3.30 -15.60 -4.44
N CYS A 272 -3.43 -14.26 -4.47
CA CYS A 272 -4.36 -13.55 -3.60
C CYS A 272 -5.81 -14.02 -3.82
N ALA A 273 -6.21 -14.23 -5.07
CA ALA A 273 -7.56 -14.68 -5.41
C ALA A 273 -7.87 -16.10 -4.89
N GLY A 274 -6.90 -17.03 -5.00
CA GLY A 274 -7.04 -18.38 -4.46
C GLY A 274 -7.12 -18.38 -2.94
N ALA A 275 -6.22 -17.68 -2.28
CA ALA A 275 -6.23 -17.55 -0.82
C ALA A 275 -7.53 -16.92 -0.30
N LEU A 276 -8.03 -15.87 -0.98
CA LEU A 276 -9.33 -15.26 -0.65
C LEU A 276 -10.50 -16.21 -0.89
N ARG A 277 -10.44 -17.01 -1.95
CA ARG A 277 -11.45 -18.04 -2.22
C ARG A 277 -11.53 -19.04 -1.05
N GLU A 278 -10.40 -19.60 -0.63
CA GLU A 278 -10.35 -20.57 0.45
C GLU A 278 -10.75 -19.95 1.80
N TYR A 279 -10.32 -18.72 2.07
CA TYR A 279 -10.76 -17.98 3.25
C TYR A 279 -12.29 -17.80 3.29
N LEU A 280 -12.89 -17.38 2.16
CA LEU A 280 -14.35 -17.16 2.08
C LEU A 280 -15.14 -18.47 2.09
N LEU A 281 -14.60 -19.55 1.54
CA LEU A 281 -15.19 -20.90 1.66
C LEU A 281 -15.22 -21.36 3.11
N ALA A 282 -14.14 -21.18 3.84
CA ALA A 282 -14.07 -21.53 5.26
C ALA A 282 -15.07 -20.73 6.13
N GLN A 283 -15.51 -19.57 5.67
CA GLN A 283 -16.53 -18.73 6.32
C GLN A 283 -17.94 -18.94 5.76
N ASP A 284 -18.15 -19.90 4.85
CA ASP A 284 -19.42 -20.10 4.11
C ASP A 284 -19.92 -18.79 3.45
N ALA A 285 -19.00 -17.97 2.96
CA ALA A 285 -19.23 -16.61 2.48
C ALA A 285 -18.72 -16.34 1.07
N LEU A 286 -18.33 -17.38 0.31
CA LEU A 286 -17.86 -17.22 -1.06
C LEU A 286 -19.01 -16.82 -2.00
N PRO A 287 -18.96 -15.63 -2.64
CA PRO A 287 -20.00 -15.25 -3.59
C PRO A 287 -19.99 -16.13 -4.85
N ALA A 288 -21.17 -16.36 -5.44
CA ALA A 288 -21.30 -17.05 -6.73
C ALA A 288 -20.65 -16.27 -7.90
N LYS A 289 -20.56 -14.94 -7.78
CA LYS A 289 -19.85 -14.08 -8.73
C LYS A 289 -18.42 -13.85 -8.25
N PRO A 290 -17.47 -13.57 -9.19
CA PRO A 290 -16.08 -13.29 -8.81
C PRO A 290 -15.96 -12.02 -7.96
N LEU A 291 -15.03 -12.01 -7.03
CA LEU A 291 -14.58 -10.77 -6.38
C LEU A 291 -13.92 -9.86 -7.41
N ILE A 292 -14.10 -8.56 -7.21
CA ILE A 292 -13.46 -7.51 -8.02
C ILE A 292 -12.43 -6.79 -7.15
N ALA A 293 -11.20 -6.72 -7.64
CA ALA A 293 -10.13 -5.96 -7.01
C ALA A 293 -9.92 -4.60 -7.69
N PHE A 294 -9.65 -3.59 -6.89
CA PHE A 294 -9.14 -2.30 -7.34
C PHE A 294 -7.60 -2.36 -7.33
N VAL A 295 -6.99 -2.32 -8.52
CA VAL A 295 -5.56 -2.56 -8.70
C VAL A 295 -4.88 -1.34 -9.29
N PRO A 296 -3.94 -0.70 -8.55
CA PRO A 296 -3.11 0.35 -9.12
C PRO A 296 -2.21 -0.20 -10.22
N ILE A 297 -2.13 0.51 -11.33
CA ILE A 297 -1.21 0.20 -12.42
C ILE A 297 -0.35 1.42 -12.77
N SER A 298 0.89 1.17 -13.20
CA SER A 298 1.77 2.21 -13.73
C SER A 298 1.59 2.29 -15.25
N LEU A 299 1.25 3.48 -15.76
CA LEU A 299 1.09 3.75 -17.18
C LEU A 299 2.34 4.40 -17.81
N ARG A 300 3.52 4.20 -17.21
CA ARG A 300 4.76 4.79 -17.71
C ARG A 300 5.03 4.35 -19.16
N ARG A 301 4.96 5.29 -20.09
CA ARG A 301 5.38 5.11 -21.49
C ARG A 301 6.87 5.38 -21.66
N ASP A 302 7.48 6.13 -20.77
CA ASP A 302 8.89 6.51 -20.82
C ASP A 302 9.53 6.47 -19.44
N LYS A 303 10.75 5.90 -19.34
CA LYS A 303 11.52 5.83 -18.08
C LYS A 303 11.98 7.20 -17.60
N SER A 304 11.98 8.20 -18.47
CA SER A 304 12.40 9.58 -18.20
C SER A 304 11.27 10.49 -17.70
N ALA A 305 10.00 10.09 -17.80
CA ALA A 305 8.87 10.89 -17.34
C ALA A 305 8.83 10.93 -15.81
N MET A 306 9.28 12.04 -15.23
CA MET A 306 9.14 12.32 -13.79
C MET A 306 7.66 12.61 -13.46
N GLY A 307 7.13 11.91 -12.47
CA GLY A 307 5.78 12.08 -11.94
C GLY A 307 5.05 10.75 -11.78
N ASN A 308 4.30 10.61 -10.69
CA ASN A 308 3.48 9.44 -10.43
C ASN A 308 2.31 9.40 -11.42
N GLN A 309 2.44 8.61 -12.49
CA GLN A 309 1.34 8.28 -13.41
C GLN A 309 0.69 6.97 -12.95
N LEU A 310 0.07 7.00 -11.78
CA LEU A 310 -0.74 5.89 -11.29
C LEU A 310 -2.13 6.00 -11.92
N SER A 311 -2.62 4.90 -12.42
CA SER A 311 -4.01 4.67 -12.75
C SER A 311 -4.51 3.43 -12.01
N PHE A 312 -5.81 3.21 -12.06
CA PHE A 312 -6.43 2.09 -11.37
C PHE A 312 -7.29 1.32 -12.36
N ILE A 313 -7.24 0.01 -12.27
CA ILE A 313 -8.14 -0.87 -13.01
C ILE A 313 -8.99 -1.68 -12.03
N LEU A 314 -10.21 -2.01 -12.45
CA LEU A 314 -11.00 -3.06 -11.84
C LEU A 314 -10.62 -4.38 -12.47
N THR A 315 -10.25 -5.35 -11.64
CA THR A 315 -9.80 -6.67 -12.08
C THR A 315 -10.72 -7.74 -11.52
N ASN A 316 -11.23 -8.58 -12.40
CA ASN A 316 -11.96 -9.78 -12.05
C ASN A 316 -10.97 -10.81 -11.47
N LEU A 317 -11.11 -11.15 -10.20
CA LEU A 317 -10.25 -12.11 -9.49
C LEU A 317 -10.62 -13.58 -9.74
N ALA A 318 -11.68 -13.84 -10.50
CA ALA A 318 -12.15 -15.19 -10.83
C ALA A 318 -12.29 -16.15 -9.62
N THR A 319 -12.59 -15.62 -8.43
CA THR A 319 -12.69 -16.40 -7.18
C THR A 319 -13.75 -17.47 -7.19
N HIS A 320 -14.75 -17.39 -8.08
CA HIS A 320 -15.76 -18.43 -8.30
C HIS A 320 -15.20 -19.69 -8.98
N LYS A 321 -14.03 -19.59 -9.65
CA LYS A 321 -13.37 -20.72 -10.32
C LYS A 321 -12.49 -21.48 -9.33
N SER A 322 -12.64 -22.80 -9.28
CA SER A 322 -11.84 -23.69 -8.45
C SER A 322 -10.47 -23.98 -9.06
N ASP A 323 -10.40 -24.11 -10.39
CA ASP A 323 -9.15 -24.37 -11.09
C ASP A 323 -8.20 -23.18 -11.06
N PRO A 324 -6.96 -23.31 -10.52
CA PRO A 324 -6.01 -22.23 -10.38
C PRO A 324 -5.50 -21.69 -11.72
N ALA A 325 -5.32 -22.55 -12.72
CA ALA A 325 -4.84 -22.16 -14.04
C ALA A 325 -5.89 -21.32 -14.78
N GLU A 326 -7.17 -21.76 -14.77
CA GLU A 326 -8.27 -21.00 -15.33
C GLU A 326 -8.45 -19.65 -14.61
N ARG A 327 -8.24 -19.62 -13.28
CA ARG A 327 -8.31 -18.40 -12.47
C ARG A 327 -7.24 -17.41 -12.91
N LEU A 328 -5.98 -17.86 -13.04
CA LEU A 328 -4.85 -17.04 -13.51
C LEU A 328 -5.09 -16.48 -14.91
N LEU A 329 -5.51 -17.31 -15.86
CA LEU A 329 -5.77 -16.86 -17.24
C LEU A 329 -6.91 -15.85 -17.32
N THR A 330 -7.96 -16.01 -16.50
CA THR A 330 -9.07 -15.06 -16.42
C THR A 330 -8.61 -13.72 -15.84
N ILE A 331 -7.81 -13.74 -14.78
CA ILE A 331 -7.22 -12.54 -14.16
C ILE A 331 -6.33 -11.81 -15.17
N LYS A 332 -5.42 -12.55 -15.85
CA LYS A 332 -4.55 -11.99 -16.88
C LYS A 332 -5.36 -11.28 -17.97
N ALA A 333 -6.39 -11.91 -18.50
CA ALA A 333 -7.24 -11.32 -19.53
C ALA A 333 -7.94 -10.04 -19.05
N SER A 334 -8.43 -10.01 -17.80
CA SER A 334 -9.04 -8.83 -17.19
C SER A 334 -8.04 -7.69 -17.00
N VAL A 335 -6.81 -7.99 -16.55
CA VAL A 335 -5.72 -7.02 -16.39
C VAL A 335 -5.28 -6.46 -17.73
N ASP A 336 -5.13 -7.30 -18.75
CA ASP A 336 -4.73 -6.90 -20.10
C ASP A 336 -5.77 -5.98 -20.75
N ASP A 337 -7.08 -6.29 -20.62
CA ASP A 337 -8.18 -5.42 -21.08
C ASP A 337 -8.10 -4.04 -20.39
N GLY A 338 -7.95 -4.02 -19.07
CA GLY A 338 -7.81 -2.78 -18.30
C GLY A 338 -6.62 -1.94 -18.75
N LYS A 339 -5.44 -2.55 -18.89
CA LYS A 339 -4.21 -1.87 -19.37
C LYS A 339 -4.37 -1.34 -20.81
N GLN A 340 -4.96 -2.15 -21.70
CA GLN A 340 -5.17 -1.74 -23.10
C GLN A 340 -6.09 -0.52 -23.19
N ARG A 341 -7.14 -0.46 -22.35
CA ARG A 341 -8.05 0.68 -22.29
C ARG A 341 -7.33 1.98 -21.92
N PHE A 342 -6.52 1.95 -20.88
CA PHE A 342 -5.77 3.11 -20.41
C PHE A 342 -4.57 3.47 -21.32
N SER A 343 -3.98 2.50 -22.03
CA SER A 343 -2.85 2.76 -22.94
C SER A 343 -3.20 3.73 -24.08
N ARG A 344 -4.48 3.86 -24.41
CA ARG A 344 -5.00 4.77 -25.46
C ARG A 344 -5.30 6.18 -24.93
N MET A 345 -5.18 6.41 -23.61
CA MET A 345 -5.51 7.68 -22.98
C MET A 345 -4.26 8.43 -22.54
N ASN A 346 -4.29 9.75 -22.59
CA ASN A 346 -3.30 10.59 -21.94
C ASN A 346 -3.62 10.74 -20.43
N GLN A 347 -2.70 11.32 -19.65
CA GLN A 347 -2.83 11.45 -18.21
C GLN A 347 -4.13 12.17 -17.78
N ALA A 348 -4.49 13.27 -18.44
CA ALA A 348 -5.70 14.03 -18.12
C ALA A 348 -6.97 13.22 -18.42
N GLN A 349 -6.97 12.47 -19.53
CA GLN A 349 -8.06 11.57 -19.90
C GLN A 349 -8.22 10.44 -18.89
N VAL A 350 -7.13 9.83 -18.42
CA VAL A 350 -7.15 8.80 -17.38
C VAL A 350 -7.75 9.33 -16.09
N ILE A 351 -7.33 10.52 -15.63
CA ILE A 351 -7.86 11.15 -14.42
C ILE A 351 -9.36 11.42 -14.57
N ASN A 352 -9.79 12.03 -15.67
CA ASN A 352 -11.19 12.38 -15.90
C ASN A 352 -12.07 11.14 -16.07
N TYR A 353 -11.59 10.12 -16.78
CA TYR A 353 -12.27 8.83 -16.90
C TYR A 353 -12.43 8.17 -15.53
N SER A 354 -11.36 8.15 -14.73
CA SER A 354 -11.39 7.58 -13.37
C SER A 354 -12.35 8.34 -12.45
N LEU A 355 -12.36 9.66 -12.51
CA LEU A 355 -13.30 10.48 -11.73
C LEU A 355 -14.76 10.22 -12.12
N LEU A 356 -15.06 10.12 -13.40
CA LEU A 356 -16.42 9.87 -13.89
C LEU A 356 -16.88 8.42 -13.62
N THR A 357 -15.96 7.46 -13.81
CA THR A 357 -16.29 6.04 -13.65
C THR A 357 -16.36 5.63 -12.18
N TYR A 358 -15.43 6.12 -11.38
CA TYR A 358 -15.28 5.71 -9.97
C TYR A 358 -15.76 6.76 -8.98
N GLY A 359 -16.08 7.99 -9.44
CA GLY A 359 -16.46 9.08 -8.54
C GLY A 359 -17.67 8.75 -7.66
N MET A 360 -18.70 8.09 -8.21
CA MET A 360 -19.84 7.62 -7.41
C MET A 360 -19.44 6.52 -6.42
N ALA A 361 -18.52 5.64 -6.80
CA ALA A 361 -18.01 4.60 -5.92
C ALA A 361 -17.21 5.20 -4.76
N PHE A 362 -16.36 6.18 -5.05
CA PHE A 362 -15.63 6.92 -4.02
C PHE A 362 -16.57 7.73 -3.13
N ALA A 363 -17.61 8.36 -3.70
CA ALA A 363 -18.61 9.07 -2.90
C ALA A 363 -19.37 8.10 -1.96
N ASN A 364 -19.68 6.89 -2.42
CA ASN A 364 -20.29 5.87 -1.58
C ASN A 364 -19.34 5.37 -0.47
N LEU A 365 -18.07 5.13 -0.79
CA LEU A 365 -17.04 4.83 0.20
C LEU A 365 -16.90 5.95 1.24
N SER A 366 -16.88 7.20 0.78
CA SER A 366 -16.72 8.37 1.63
C SER A 366 -17.89 8.62 2.58
N THR A 367 -19.10 8.30 2.15
CA THR A 367 -20.32 8.53 2.93
C THR A 367 -20.73 7.33 3.78
N GLY A 368 -20.24 6.13 3.44
CA GLY A 368 -20.63 4.88 4.08
C GLY A 368 -22.14 4.56 3.96
N VAL A 369 -22.85 5.19 3.01
CA VAL A 369 -24.32 5.06 2.90
C VAL A 369 -24.74 3.65 2.49
N MET A 370 -24.00 3.06 1.54
CA MET A 370 -24.28 1.70 1.06
C MET A 370 -22.99 0.86 1.07
N PRO A 371 -22.45 0.50 2.24
CA PRO A 371 -21.15 -0.17 2.34
C PRO A 371 -21.13 -1.54 1.64
N THR A 372 -22.26 -2.23 1.55
CA THR A 372 -22.38 -3.54 0.90
C THR A 372 -22.56 -3.46 -0.63
N ARG A 373 -22.65 -2.25 -1.21
CA ARG A 373 -22.76 -2.02 -2.66
C ARG A 373 -21.58 -1.20 -3.14
N GLN A 374 -20.44 -1.84 -3.24
CA GLN A 374 -19.20 -1.21 -3.68
C GLN A 374 -18.89 -1.56 -5.14
N ALA A 375 -18.09 -0.70 -5.81
CA ALA A 375 -17.61 -0.98 -7.16
C ALA A 375 -16.52 -2.07 -7.20
N PHE A 376 -15.96 -2.39 -6.05
CA PHE A 376 -14.93 -3.42 -5.87
C PHE A 376 -15.01 -3.98 -4.44
N ASN A 377 -14.43 -5.15 -4.23
CA ASN A 377 -14.49 -5.84 -2.94
C ASN A 377 -13.27 -5.53 -2.06
N LEU A 378 -12.12 -5.33 -2.67
CA LEU A 378 -10.87 -5.03 -1.94
C LEU A 378 -9.88 -4.28 -2.84
N ILE A 379 -8.84 -3.75 -2.21
CA ILE A 379 -7.69 -3.17 -2.91
C ILE A 379 -6.53 -4.17 -2.84
N ILE A 380 -5.89 -4.43 -3.99
CA ILE A 380 -4.61 -5.15 -4.06
C ILE A 380 -3.61 -4.23 -4.75
N SER A 381 -2.61 -3.76 -4.00
CA SER A 381 -1.62 -2.80 -4.47
C SER A 381 -0.22 -3.42 -4.46
N ASN A 382 0.53 -3.23 -5.55
CA ASN A 382 1.92 -3.63 -5.64
C ASN A 382 2.81 -2.38 -5.73
N VAL A 383 3.54 -2.10 -4.66
CA VAL A 383 4.45 -0.94 -4.55
C VAL A 383 5.84 -1.36 -5.02
N PRO A 384 6.41 -0.69 -6.04
CA PRO A 384 7.77 -0.98 -6.46
C PRO A 384 8.77 -0.73 -5.32
N GLY A 385 9.66 -1.67 -5.07
CA GLY A 385 10.74 -1.55 -4.10
C GLY A 385 12.11 -1.51 -4.76
N ASP A 386 13.16 -1.56 -3.95
CA ASP A 386 14.56 -1.55 -4.37
C ASP A 386 15.16 -2.97 -4.33
N ASN A 387 16.03 -3.26 -5.31
CA ASN A 387 16.79 -4.50 -5.32
C ASN A 387 18.13 -4.37 -4.58
N THR A 388 18.52 -3.16 -4.18
CA THR A 388 19.77 -2.88 -3.47
C THR A 388 19.62 -3.21 -1.99
N PRO A 389 20.57 -3.95 -1.36
CA PRO A 389 20.57 -4.12 0.08
C PRO A 389 20.68 -2.75 0.79
N LEU A 390 19.83 -2.52 1.79
CA LEU A 390 19.79 -1.28 2.55
C LEU A 390 20.17 -1.54 4.02
N TYR A 391 20.82 -0.56 4.62
CA TYR A 391 21.35 -0.65 5.98
C TYR A 391 21.02 0.61 6.78
N LEU A 392 20.84 0.44 8.08
CA LEU A 392 20.71 1.50 9.06
C LEU A 392 21.85 1.34 10.09
N ASN A 393 22.85 2.20 10.06
CA ASN A 393 24.05 2.12 10.93
C ASN A 393 24.69 0.73 10.94
N GLY A 394 24.71 0.04 9.80
CA GLY A 394 25.21 -1.32 9.66
C GLY A 394 24.17 -2.43 9.84
N ALA A 395 23.04 -2.16 10.49
CA ALA A 395 21.93 -3.12 10.59
C ALA A 395 21.28 -3.34 9.24
N ARG A 396 21.15 -4.60 8.82
CA ARG A 396 20.63 -4.99 7.52
C ARG A 396 19.11 -4.95 7.51
N LEU A 397 18.51 -4.24 6.57
CA LEU A 397 17.09 -4.33 6.29
C LEU A 397 16.77 -5.70 5.68
N THR A 398 15.80 -6.43 6.27
CA THR A 398 15.43 -7.80 5.88
C THR A 398 14.03 -7.95 5.31
N GLY A 399 13.16 -6.96 5.52
CA GLY A 399 11.80 -6.93 4.98
C GLY A 399 11.15 -5.57 5.11
N ILE A 400 10.23 -5.26 4.18
CA ILE A 400 9.46 -4.01 4.13
C ILE A 400 7.99 -4.36 3.95
N PHE A 401 7.18 -4.15 4.98
CA PHE A 401 5.78 -4.53 4.99
C PHE A 401 4.89 -3.28 5.04
N PRO A 402 4.19 -2.96 3.96
CA PRO A 402 3.27 -1.82 3.94
C PRO A 402 1.96 -2.16 4.63
N ALA A 403 1.36 -1.17 5.29
CA ALA A 403 -0.01 -1.21 5.77
C ALA A 403 -0.78 -0.01 5.24
N SER A 404 -2.04 -0.23 4.86
CA SER A 404 -2.83 0.75 4.14
C SER A 404 -4.12 1.12 4.86
N VAL A 405 -4.80 2.15 4.36
CA VAL A 405 -6.09 2.60 4.89
C VAL A 405 -7.20 1.57 4.65
N LEU A 406 -8.16 1.55 5.56
CA LEU A 406 -9.46 0.89 5.37
C LEU A 406 -10.57 1.93 5.43
N LEU A 407 -11.62 1.70 4.67
CA LEU A 407 -12.82 2.55 4.60
C LEU A 407 -14.08 1.72 4.88
N ASP A 408 -15.17 2.35 5.26
CA ASP A 408 -16.47 1.68 5.35
C ASP A 408 -16.82 1.03 4.01
N GLY A 409 -17.10 -0.26 4.04
CA GLY A 409 -17.28 -1.06 2.82
C GLY A 409 -15.98 -1.60 2.19
N GLN A 410 -14.83 -1.42 2.87
CA GLN A 410 -13.52 -1.92 2.45
C GLN A 410 -12.76 -2.47 3.66
N ALA A 411 -13.19 -3.64 4.16
CA ALA A 411 -12.66 -4.22 5.38
C ALA A 411 -11.30 -4.93 5.21
N LEU A 412 -10.80 -5.05 3.98
CA LEU A 412 -9.54 -5.70 3.64
C LEU A 412 -8.74 -4.90 2.60
N ASN A 413 -7.46 -4.75 2.85
CA ASN A 413 -6.47 -4.24 1.90
C ASN A 413 -5.26 -5.17 1.89
N ILE A 414 -4.76 -5.53 0.71
CA ILE A 414 -3.51 -6.28 0.53
C ILE A 414 -2.54 -5.38 -0.23
N THR A 415 -1.44 -5.03 0.40
CA THR A 415 -0.39 -4.23 -0.24
C THR A 415 0.91 -5.01 -0.23
N LEU A 416 1.59 -5.02 -1.37
CA LEU A 416 2.83 -5.74 -1.57
C LEU A 416 3.98 -4.78 -1.85
N THR A 417 5.19 -5.18 -1.46
CA THR A 417 6.41 -4.48 -1.86
C THR A 417 7.46 -5.49 -2.32
N ASN A 418 8.24 -5.10 -3.33
CA ASN A 418 9.38 -5.89 -3.78
C ASN A 418 10.64 -5.35 -3.10
N TYR A 419 11.36 -6.23 -2.40
CA TYR A 419 12.65 -5.86 -1.81
C TYR A 419 13.66 -6.98 -2.03
N GLN A 420 14.75 -6.67 -2.73
CA GLN A 420 15.76 -7.64 -3.15
C GLN A 420 15.12 -8.83 -3.91
N ASP A 421 15.34 -10.03 -3.40
CA ASP A 421 14.81 -11.30 -3.93
C ASP A 421 13.46 -11.71 -3.35
N LYS A 422 12.80 -10.82 -2.59
CA LYS A 422 11.55 -11.09 -1.87
C LYS A 422 10.39 -10.24 -2.37
N ILE A 423 9.21 -10.74 -2.14
CA ILE A 423 7.96 -10.01 -2.19
C ILE A 423 7.36 -10.05 -0.79
N ASP A 424 7.23 -8.88 -0.19
CA ASP A 424 6.72 -8.69 1.15
C ASP A 424 5.25 -8.27 1.08
N PHE A 425 4.39 -9.06 1.70
CA PHE A 425 2.95 -8.82 1.76
C PHE A 425 2.59 -8.15 3.07
N GLY A 426 1.84 -7.08 2.99
CA GLY A 426 1.16 -6.45 4.11
C GLY A 426 -0.36 -6.59 3.94
N ILE A 427 -0.99 -7.23 4.89
CA ILE A 427 -2.44 -7.43 4.95
C ILE A 427 -2.97 -6.53 6.05
N THR A 428 -3.85 -5.61 5.69
CA THR A 428 -4.56 -4.74 6.63
C THR A 428 -6.03 -5.12 6.63
N ALA A 429 -6.58 -5.48 7.77
CA ALA A 429 -7.98 -5.86 7.89
C ALA A 429 -8.66 -5.19 9.09
N CYS A 430 -9.98 -5.06 9.02
CA CYS A 430 -10.81 -4.73 10.17
C CYS A 430 -11.08 -6.01 10.97
N GLN A 431 -10.54 -6.10 12.18
CA GLN A 431 -10.63 -7.29 13.03
C GLN A 431 -12.09 -7.68 13.35
N SER A 432 -12.96 -6.68 13.56
CA SER A 432 -14.37 -6.95 13.88
C SER A 432 -15.20 -7.41 12.68
N ALA A 433 -14.78 -7.08 11.45
CA ALA A 433 -15.48 -7.45 10.21
C ALA A 433 -14.97 -8.78 9.65
N LEU A 434 -13.69 -9.09 9.81
CA LEU A 434 -13.03 -10.25 9.23
C LEU A 434 -12.28 -11.05 10.30
N PRO A 435 -12.98 -11.99 10.96
CA PRO A 435 -12.35 -12.83 11.99
C PRO A 435 -11.30 -13.76 11.36
N HIS A 436 -10.25 -14.06 12.13
CA HIS A 436 -9.20 -15.01 11.74
C HIS A 436 -8.48 -14.68 10.43
N ILE A 437 -8.37 -13.40 10.07
CA ILE A 437 -7.74 -12.96 8.81
C ILE A 437 -6.26 -13.32 8.74
N GLU A 438 -5.60 -13.60 9.87
CA GLU A 438 -4.24 -14.12 9.94
C GLU A 438 -4.06 -15.43 9.18
N GLN A 439 -5.11 -16.25 9.06
CA GLN A 439 -5.11 -17.49 8.27
C GLN A 439 -4.82 -17.23 6.78
N LEU A 440 -5.07 -16.01 6.30
CA LEU A 440 -4.79 -15.65 4.92
C LEU A 440 -3.30 -15.81 4.56
N ILE A 441 -2.39 -15.69 5.53
CA ILE A 441 -0.95 -15.94 5.34
C ILE A 441 -0.69 -17.38 4.93
N GLU A 442 -1.27 -18.33 5.67
CA GLU A 442 -1.12 -19.76 5.38
C GLU A 442 -1.78 -20.12 4.04
N LEU A 443 -2.93 -19.54 3.77
CA LEU A 443 -3.65 -19.76 2.50
C LEU A 443 -2.89 -19.19 1.30
N LEU A 444 -2.16 -18.07 1.45
CA LEU A 444 -1.27 -17.54 0.40
C LEU A 444 -0.13 -18.53 0.08
N GLU A 445 0.50 -19.11 1.11
CA GLU A 445 1.55 -20.13 0.90
C GLU A 445 0.97 -21.39 0.26
N GLN A 446 -0.17 -21.87 0.73
CA GLN A 446 -0.85 -23.05 0.18
C GLN A 446 -1.17 -22.84 -1.32
N GLU A 447 -1.71 -21.69 -1.68
CA GLU A 447 -2.04 -21.37 -3.06
C GLU A 447 -0.78 -21.27 -3.94
N LEU A 448 0.31 -20.70 -3.41
CA LEU A 448 1.59 -20.66 -4.09
C LEU A 448 2.12 -22.08 -4.35
N LEU A 449 2.04 -22.99 -3.38
CA LEU A 449 2.40 -24.41 -3.53
C LEU A 449 1.49 -25.13 -4.53
N VAL A 450 0.21 -24.79 -4.62
CA VAL A 450 -0.69 -25.33 -5.64
C VAL A 450 -0.20 -24.97 -7.04
N PHE A 451 0.16 -23.71 -7.28
CA PHE A 451 0.72 -23.30 -8.57
C PHE A 451 2.07 -23.94 -8.87
N GLU A 452 2.94 -24.12 -7.88
CA GLU A 452 4.23 -24.80 -8.06
C GLU A 452 4.08 -26.27 -8.49
N LYS A 453 3.04 -26.95 -8.02
CA LYS A 453 2.73 -28.33 -8.43
C LYS A 453 2.27 -28.43 -9.90
N LEU A 454 1.83 -27.35 -10.51
CA LEU A 454 1.44 -27.30 -11.92
C LEU A 454 2.65 -27.09 -12.85
N LEU A 455 3.81 -26.75 -12.30
CA LEU A 455 5.03 -26.60 -13.08
C LEU A 455 5.57 -27.97 -13.53
N PRO A 456 6.24 -28.05 -14.68
CA PRO A 456 6.96 -29.25 -15.07
C PRO A 456 7.95 -29.66 -13.97
N LYS A 457 8.02 -30.94 -13.67
CA LYS A 457 9.07 -31.45 -12.78
C LYS A 457 10.43 -31.28 -13.49
N GLU A 458 11.34 -30.55 -12.84
CA GLU A 458 12.73 -30.41 -13.29
C GLU A 458 13.43 -31.77 -13.28
#